data_0cca543aa309b672320a0e3be7d313cc
#
_entry.id   0cca543aa309b672320a0e3be7d313cc
#
_cell.length_a   1.000
_cell.length_b   1.000
_cell.length_c   1.000
_cell.angle_alpha   90.00
_cell.angle_beta   90.00
_cell.angle_gamma   90.00
#
_symmetry.space_group_name_H-M   'P 1'
#
loop_
_entity.id
_entity.type
_entity.pdbx_description
1 polymer ?
#
loop_
_entity_poly.entity_id
_entity_poly.type
_entity_poly.pdbx_seq_one_letter_code
_entity_poly.pdbx_strand_id
1 'polypeptide(L)'
;LHLCDRRQRQMCIRDRHMTLWDEINKMYERYGYYKEKQFSISLKGIEGEIKIKQMMENMRNNPPETMGGYNVEAVRDYQTGKIINTLTGKEEKTNTAKSNVLYYELNDDAWCAIRPSGTEPKIKFYMGICENSSEEADKMLSKLEEAMKEMAEKAQN
;
A
#
# COMPACT_ATOMS: atom_id res chain seq x y z
N LEU A 1 32.49 -5.16 -11.21
CA LEU A 1 31.57 -4.80 -12.31
C LEU A 1 30.47 -3.81 -11.87
N HIS A 2 29.79 -4.02 -10.73
CA HIS A 2 28.69 -3.14 -10.28
C HIS A 2 29.08 -1.71 -9.88
N LEU A 3 30.31 -1.48 -9.41
CA LEU A 3 30.78 -0.15 -9.01
C LEU A 3 31.11 0.74 -10.23
N CYS A 4 31.63 0.16 -11.31
CA CYS A 4 31.91 0.88 -12.56
C CYS A 4 30.60 1.32 -13.25
N ASP A 5 29.59 0.47 -13.26
CA ASP A 5 28.29 0.75 -13.88
C ASP A 5 27.56 1.93 -13.19
N ARG A 6 27.64 2.00 -11.86
CA ARG A 6 27.07 3.11 -11.09
C ARG A 6 27.76 4.44 -11.37
N ARG A 7 29.10 4.43 -11.46
CA ARG A 7 29.89 5.64 -11.81
C ARG A 7 29.64 6.08 -13.25
N GLN A 8 29.54 5.16 -14.20
CA GLN A 8 29.22 5.48 -15.60
C GLN A 8 27.84 6.14 -15.73
N ARG A 9 26.82 5.67 -15.02
CA ARG A 9 25.50 6.31 -15.05
C ARG A 9 25.52 7.73 -14.47
N GLN A 10 26.26 7.96 -13.39
CA GLN A 10 26.44 9.29 -12.82
C GLN A 10 27.22 10.22 -13.77
N MET A 11 28.26 9.72 -14.47
CA MET A 11 28.98 10.48 -15.50
C MET A 11 28.06 10.82 -16.66
N CYS A 12 27.27 9.90 -17.17
CA CYS A 12 26.33 10.16 -18.27
C CYS A 12 25.29 11.25 -17.94
N ILE A 13 24.84 11.33 -16.68
CA ILE A 13 23.91 12.38 -16.22
C ILE A 13 24.65 13.72 -16.18
N ARG A 14 25.86 13.77 -15.61
CA ARG A 14 26.69 14.96 -15.51
C ARG A 14 27.09 15.54 -16.88
N ASP A 15 27.43 14.67 -17.83
CA ASP A 15 27.83 15.07 -19.19
C ASP A 15 26.66 15.68 -20.00
N ARG A 16 25.42 15.43 -19.60
CA ARG A 16 24.20 16.03 -20.17
C ARG A 16 23.80 17.34 -19.52
N HIS A 17 24.59 17.88 -18.60
CA HIS A 17 24.27 19.07 -17.80
C HIS A 17 22.97 18.94 -16.99
N MET A 18 22.63 17.70 -16.54
CA MET A 18 21.43 17.36 -15.81
C MET A 18 21.79 16.93 -14.42
N THR A 19 20.87 17.15 -13.48
CA THR A 19 20.95 16.62 -12.12
C THR A 19 20.25 15.26 -12.04
N LEU A 20 20.52 14.51 -10.95
CA LEU A 20 19.75 13.30 -10.63
C LEU A 20 18.26 13.62 -10.42
N TRP A 21 17.97 14.80 -9.90
CA TRP A 21 16.60 15.27 -9.71
C TRP A 21 15.87 15.49 -11.05
N ASP A 22 16.55 16.04 -12.04
CA ASP A 22 16.00 16.20 -13.40
C ASP A 22 15.65 14.84 -14.02
N GLU A 23 16.51 13.83 -13.82
CA GLU A 23 16.23 12.46 -14.31
C GLU A 23 15.06 11.81 -13.58
N ILE A 24 14.94 11.99 -12.26
CA ILE A 24 13.80 11.50 -11.49
C ILE A 24 12.50 12.16 -11.98
N ASN A 25 12.51 13.47 -12.19
CA ASN A 25 11.34 14.19 -12.70
C ASN A 25 10.92 13.68 -14.09
N LYS A 26 11.87 13.43 -15.00
CA LYS A 26 11.57 12.80 -16.30
C LYS A 26 11.00 11.39 -16.17
N MET A 27 11.44 10.64 -15.16
CA MET A 27 10.85 9.32 -14.87
C MET A 27 9.39 9.47 -14.40
N TYR A 28 9.10 10.42 -13.51
CA TYR A 28 7.74 10.71 -13.09
C TYR A 28 6.85 11.18 -14.25
N GLU A 29 7.33 12.08 -15.12
CA GLU A 29 6.61 12.51 -16.32
C GLU A 29 6.32 11.36 -17.28
N ARG A 30 7.22 10.39 -17.38
CA ARG A 30 7.10 9.27 -18.30
C ARG A 30 6.28 8.11 -17.76
N TYR A 31 6.38 7.81 -16.46
CA TYR A 31 5.84 6.60 -15.85
C TYR A 31 4.73 6.86 -14.81
N GLY A 32 4.45 8.14 -14.52
CA GLY A 32 3.52 8.55 -13.47
C GLY A 32 4.21 8.91 -12.16
N TYR A 33 3.50 9.63 -11.33
CA TYR A 33 3.94 10.10 -10.02
C TYR A 33 3.56 9.08 -8.95
N TYR A 34 4.48 8.14 -8.67
CA TYR A 34 4.32 7.15 -7.62
C TYR A 34 4.58 7.79 -6.26
N LYS A 35 3.60 7.68 -5.35
CA LYS A 35 3.74 8.10 -3.95
C LYS A 35 3.25 7.02 -3.01
N GLU A 36 3.99 6.85 -1.91
CA GLU A 36 3.69 5.88 -0.88
C GLU A 36 3.60 6.56 0.48
N LYS A 37 2.76 6.03 1.35
CA LYS A 37 2.62 6.47 2.74
C LYS A 37 2.37 5.30 3.65
N GLN A 38 2.74 5.46 4.93
CA GLN A 38 2.39 4.51 5.98
C GLN A 38 1.98 5.24 7.24
N PHE A 39 1.08 4.62 8.00
CA PHE A 39 0.79 4.98 9.39
C PHE A 39 0.61 3.73 10.24
N SER A 40 0.54 3.89 11.53
CA SER A 40 0.31 2.78 12.45
C SER A 40 -0.54 3.21 13.64
N ILE A 41 -1.33 2.25 14.16
CA ILE A 41 -2.11 2.40 15.36
C ILE A 41 -1.50 1.49 16.41
N SER A 42 -1.13 2.06 17.57
CA SER A 42 -0.60 1.32 18.71
C SER A 42 -1.67 1.24 19.80
N LEU A 43 -1.97 0.03 20.25
CA LEU A 43 -2.90 -0.23 21.34
C LEU A 43 -2.11 -0.86 22.49
N LYS A 44 -2.31 -0.38 23.70
CA LYS A 44 -1.50 -0.80 24.87
C LYS A 44 -2.04 -2.10 25.50
N GLY A 45 -1.12 -2.92 25.99
CA GLY A 45 -1.42 -4.08 26.82
C GLY A 45 -2.01 -5.28 26.08
N ILE A 46 -2.41 -6.29 26.82
CA ILE A 46 -3.01 -7.54 26.31
C ILE A 46 -4.34 -7.26 25.58
N GLU A 47 -5.13 -6.33 26.11
CA GLU A 47 -6.37 -5.89 25.46
C GLU A 47 -6.13 -5.29 24.07
N GLY A 48 -5.00 -4.58 23.90
CA GLY A 48 -4.59 -4.05 22.61
C GLY A 48 -4.29 -5.14 21.59
N GLU A 49 -3.64 -6.22 21.99
CA GLU A 49 -3.39 -7.36 21.09
C GLU A 49 -4.69 -8.06 20.66
N ILE A 50 -5.63 -8.23 21.58
CA ILE A 50 -6.95 -8.81 21.30
C ILE A 50 -7.70 -7.93 20.29
N LYS A 51 -7.72 -6.60 20.51
CA LYS A 51 -8.35 -5.65 19.61
C LYS A 51 -7.73 -5.68 18.21
N ILE A 52 -6.40 -5.74 18.10
CA ILE A 52 -5.73 -5.82 16.79
C ILE A 52 -6.15 -7.09 16.03
N LYS A 53 -6.28 -8.24 16.72
CA LYS A 53 -6.76 -9.47 16.09
C LYS A 53 -8.21 -9.30 15.60
N GLN A 54 -9.09 -8.71 16.42
CA GLN A 54 -10.48 -8.43 16.04
C GLN A 54 -10.54 -7.47 14.84
N MET A 55 -9.75 -6.41 14.84
CA MET A 55 -9.65 -5.48 13.69
C MET A 55 -9.29 -6.22 12.40
N MET A 56 -8.26 -7.08 12.43
CA MET A 56 -7.85 -7.86 11.26
C MET A 56 -8.97 -8.80 10.78
N GLU A 57 -9.70 -9.44 11.69
CA GLU A 57 -10.83 -10.31 11.36
C GLU A 57 -12.00 -9.51 10.79
N ASN A 58 -12.33 -8.34 11.36
CA ASN A 58 -13.38 -7.47 10.87
C ASN A 58 -13.07 -6.98 9.45
N MET A 59 -11.85 -6.51 9.21
CA MET A 59 -11.42 -6.04 7.87
C MET A 59 -11.35 -7.19 6.84
N ARG A 60 -11.07 -8.41 7.27
CA ARG A 60 -11.07 -9.61 6.42
C ARG A 60 -12.46 -10.02 6.01
N ASN A 61 -13.40 -9.99 6.96
CA ASN A 61 -14.78 -10.42 6.73
C ASN A 61 -15.63 -9.36 6.02
N ASN A 62 -15.25 -8.10 6.11
CA ASN A 62 -15.98 -6.98 5.55
C ASN A 62 -15.05 -6.10 4.68
N PRO A 63 -14.54 -6.62 3.57
CA PRO A 63 -13.70 -5.82 2.67
C PRO A 63 -14.53 -4.68 2.07
N PRO A 64 -14.00 -3.45 1.99
CA PRO A 64 -14.70 -2.35 1.38
C PRO A 64 -14.78 -2.51 -0.15
N GLU A 65 -15.82 -1.98 -0.77
CA GLU A 65 -15.94 -1.91 -2.24
C GLU A 65 -15.11 -0.77 -2.82
N THR A 66 -14.96 0.31 -2.06
CA THR A 66 -14.21 1.50 -2.48
C THR A 66 -13.34 2.01 -1.34
N MET A 67 -12.22 2.65 -1.66
CA MET A 67 -11.29 3.20 -0.69
C MET A 67 -10.62 4.47 -1.23
N GLY A 68 -10.87 5.63 -0.59
CA GLY A 68 -10.27 6.91 -0.96
C GLY A 68 -10.60 7.41 -2.37
N GLY A 69 -11.69 6.90 -2.98
CA GLY A 69 -12.10 7.22 -4.35
C GLY A 69 -11.66 6.18 -5.39
N TYR A 70 -10.90 5.16 -4.98
CA TYR A 70 -10.54 4.00 -5.80
C TYR A 70 -11.52 2.84 -5.57
N ASN A 71 -11.77 2.04 -6.61
CA ASN A 71 -12.48 0.78 -6.50
C ASN A 71 -11.53 -0.33 -6.05
N VAL A 72 -11.98 -1.19 -5.14
CA VAL A 72 -11.24 -2.38 -4.76
C VAL A 72 -11.48 -3.47 -5.81
N GLU A 73 -10.46 -3.82 -6.57
CA GLU A 73 -10.54 -4.84 -7.65
C GLU A 73 -10.29 -6.26 -7.14
N ALA A 74 -9.37 -6.40 -6.17
CA ALA A 74 -9.12 -7.69 -5.55
C ALA A 74 -8.65 -7.53 -4.10
N VAL A 75 -8.93 -8.55 -3.30
CA VAL A 75 -8.45 -8.70 -1.92
C VAL A 75 -7.57 -9.93 -1.83
N ARG A 76 -6.31 -9.76 -1.43
CA ARG A 76 -5.38 -10.84 -1.14
C ARG A 76 -5.27 -11.04 0.37
N ASP A 77 -5.77 -12.15 0.84
CA ASP A 77 -5.59 -12.57 2.23
C ASP A 77 -4.47 -13.61 2.32
N TYR A 78 -3.32 -13.17 2.73
CA TYR A 78 -2.15 -14.05 2.87
C TYR A 78 -2.25 -15.01 4.06
N GLN A 79 -3.17 -14.81 5.00
CA GLN A 79 -3.40 -15.73 6.10
C GLN A 79 -4.17 -16.96 5.63
N THR A 80 -5.21 -16.77 4.84
CA THR A 80 -6.00 -17.87 4.26
C THR A 80 -5.36 -18.41 2.98
N GLY A 81 -4.50 -17.62 2.32
CA GLY A 81 -3.89 -17.94 1.04
C GLY A 81 -4.83 -17.76 -0.14
N LYS A 82 -5.82 -16.88 -0.02
CA LYS A 82 -6.83 -16.60 -1.04
C LYS A 82 -6.65 -15.22 -1.66
N ILE A 83 -6.98 -15.13 -2.94
CA ILE A 83 -7.18 -13.90 -3.69
C ILE A 83 -8.62 -13.91 -4.14
N ILE A 84 -9.38 -12.87 -3.83
CA ILE A 84 -10.78 -12.73 -4.23
C ILE A 84 -10.88 -11.51 -5.14
N ASN A 85 -11.25 -11.73 -6.40
CA ASN A 85 -11.59 -10.63 -7.29
C ASN A 85 -12.99 -10.12 -6.91
N THR A 86 -13.11 -8.86 -6.55
CA THR A 86 -14.35 -8.27 -6.02
C THR A 86 -15.44 -8.10 -7.06
N LEU A 87 -15.04 -7.89 -8.33
CA LEU A 87 -15.98 -7.69 -9.44
C LEU A 87 -16.61 -8.99 -9.92
N THR A 88 -15.84 -10.06 -9.96
CA THR A 88 -16.28 -11.35 -10.53
C THR A 88 -16.59 -12.41 -9.48
N GLY A 89 -16.18 -12.20 -8.23
CA GLY A 89 -16.23 -13.20 -7.17
C GLY A 89 -15.27 -14.38 -7.36
N LYS A 90 -14.38 -14.33 -8.36
CA LYS A 90 -13.44 -15.42 -8.64
C LYS A 90 -12.41 -15.54 -7.52
N GLU A 91 -12.24 -16.77 -7.01
CA GLU A 91 -11.20 -17.07 -6.03
C GLU A 91 -9.98 -17.70 -6.69
N GLU A 92 -8.80 -17.25 -6.30
CA GLU A 92 -7.50 -17.81 -6.68
C GLU A 92 -6.65 -18.07 -5.42
N LYS A 93 -5.57 -18.84 -5.56
CA LYS A 93 -4.64 -19.09 -4.45
C LYS A 93 -3.42 -18.18 -4.55
N THR A 94 -2.96 -17.66 -3.41
CA THR A 94 -1.64 -17.03 -3.33
C THR A 94 -0.56 -18.12 -3.38
N ASN A 95 0.51 -17.88 -4.14
CA ASN A 95 1.66 -18.79 -4.21
C ASN A 95 2.78 -18.40 -3.23
N THR A 96 2.43 -17.80 -2.09
CA THR A 96 3.36 -17.26 -1.09
C THR A 96 3.18 -17.92 0.25
N ALA A 97 4.19 -17.81 1.12
CA ALA A 97 4.09 -18.27 2.51
C ALA A 97 2.97 -17.54 3.25
N LYS A 98 2.28 -18.26 4.15
CA LYS A 98 1.20 -17.69 4.97
C LYS A 98 1.72 -16.61 5.91
N SER A 99 1.03 -15.48 5.93
CA SER A 99 1.30 -14.36 6.84
C SER A 99 0.02 -13.59 7.14
N ASN A 100 -0.07 -12.98 8.32
CA ASN A 100 -1.26 -12.19 8.66
C ASN A 100 -1.19 -10.81 7.98
N VAL A 101 -1.45 -10.78 6.68
CA VAL A 101 -1.47 -9.58 5.84
C VAL A 101 -2.73 -9.60 5.00
N LEU A 102 -3.40 -8.47 4.95
CA LEU A 102 -4.44 -8.14 3.97
C LEU A 102 -3.86 -7.15 2.97
N TYR A 103 -4.07 -7.40 1.69
CA TYR A 103 -3.65 -6.53 0.61
C TYR A 103 -4.86 -6.27 -0.31
N TYR A 104 -5.16 -5.00 -0.54
CA TYR A 104 -6.21 -4.55 -1.42
C TYR A 104 -5.59 -4.02 -2.70
N GLU A 105 -5.91 -4.64 -3.82
CA GLU A 105 -5.63 -4.12 -5.16
C GLU A 105 -6.72 -3.13 -5.52
N LEU A 106 -6.32 -1.94 -5.86
CA LEU A 106 -7.20 -0.86 -6.26
C LEU A 106 -7.00 -0.60 -7.75
N ASN A 107 -7.97 0.06 -8.40
CA ASN A 107 -7.78 0.49 -9.78
C ASN A 107 -6.65 1.52 -9.89
N ASP A 108 -6.16 1.76 -11.13
CA ASP A 108 -5.11 2.73 -11.46
C ASP A 108 -3.78 2.49 -10.73
N ASP A 109 -3.39 1.20 -10.57
CA ASP A 109 -2.16 0.76 -9.88
C ASP A 109 -2.06 1.21 -8.41
N ALA A 110 -3.17 1.66 -7.81
CA ALA A 110 -3.21 1.97 -6.39
C ALA A 110 -3.33 0.69 -5.55
N TRP A 111 -2.85 0.75 -4.32
CA TRP A 111 -2.88 -0.39 -3.42
C TRP A 111 -2.84 0.00 -1.95
N CYS A 112 -3.36 -0.88 -1.11
CA CYS A 112 -3.26 -0.80 0.34
C CYS A 112 -2.84 -2.14 0.94
N ALA A 113 -2.03 -2.12 2.00
CA ALA A 113 -1.67 -3.31 2.76
C ALA A 113 -1.78 -3.06 4.26
N ILE A 114 -2.30 -4.06 4.97
CA ILE A 114 -2.53 -3.99 6.41
C ILE A 114 -1.90 -5.22 7.06
N ARG A 115 -1.10 -4.98 8.10
CA ARG A 115 -0.47 -6.07 8.86
C ARG A 115 -0.27 -5.69 10.33
N PRO A 116 -0.52 -6.61 11.27
CA PRO A 116 -0.10 -6.43 12.65
C PRO A 116 1.42 -6.56 12.78
N SER A 117 1.99 -5.91 13.78
CA SER A 117 3.38 -6.14 14.19
C SER A 117 3.49 -7.49 14.89
N GLY A 118 4.61 -8.19 14.67
CA GLY A 118 4.87 -9.46 15.35
C GLY A 118 5.46 -9.31 16.76
N THR A 119 5.91 -8.12 17.13
CA THR A 119 6.67 -7.88 18.38
C THR A 119 6.05 -6.81 19.28
N GLU A 120 5.12 -6.04 18.76
CA GLU A 120 4.48 -4.92 19.47
C GLU A 120 2.97 -4.95 19.25
N PRO A 121 2.14 -4.49 20.20
CA PRO A 121 0.69 -4.35 20.01
C PRO A 121 0.39 -3.15 19.10
N LYS A 122 0.68 -3.31 17.81
CA LYS A 122 0.61 -2.31 16.77
C LYS A 122 0.11 -2.93 15.46
N ILE A 123 -0.75 -2.22 14.77
CA ILE A 123 -1.17 -2.52 13.40
C ILE A 123 -0.64 -1.45 12.45
N LYS A 124 -0.10 -1.86 11.32
CA LYS A 124 0.51 -0.99 10.31
C LYS A 124 -0.32 -0.99 9.04
N PHE A 125 -0.47 0.18 8.47
CA PHE A 125 -1.17 0.46 7.24
C PHE A 125 -0.19 1.06 6.23
N TYR A 126 -0.14 0.49 5.05
CA TYR A 126 0.69 0.94 3.93
C TYR A 126 -0.22 1.23 2.76
N MET A 127 0.11 2.23 1.98
CA MET A 127 -0.63 2.60 0.79
C MET A 127 0.30 3.17 -0.26
N GLY A 128 -0.03 2.95 -1.52
CA GLY A 128 0.68 3.50 -2.66
C GLY A 128 -0.29 3.80 -3.78
N ILE A 129 0.03 4.82 -4.53
CA ILE A 129 -0.75 5.30 -5.67
C ILE A 129 0.17 5.72 -6.82
N CYS A 130 -0.40 5.82 -8.02
CA CYS A 130 0.26 6.38 -9.19
C CYS A 130 -0.70 7.35 -9.87
N GLU A 131 -0.30 8.61 -10.04
CA GLU A 131 -1.12 9.66 -10.65
C GLU A 131 -0.35 10.42 -11.75
N ASN A 132 -1.09 11.21 -12.53
CA ASN A 132 -0.52 11.95 -13.66
C ASN A 132 0.23 13.23 -13.25
N SER A 133 0.01 13.72 -12.04
CA SER A 133 0.73 14.87 -11.48
C SER A 133 1.08 14.69 -10.01
N SER A 134 2.09 15.43 -9.54
CA SER A 134 2.50 15.40 -8.13
C SER A 134 1.40 15.89 -7.20
N GLU A 135 0.66 16.95 -7.61
CA GLU A 135 -0.41 17.53 -6.81
C GLU A 135 -1.61 16.59 -6.70
N GLU A 136 -1.97 15.91 -7.80
CA GLU A 136 -3.04 14.92 -7.83
C GLU A 136 -2.67 13.72 -6.96
N ALA A 137 -1.41 13.26 -7.04
CA ALA A 137 -0.89 12.20 -6.19
C ALA A 137 -0.98 12.56 -4.70
N ASP A 138 -0.60 13.78 -4.30
CA ASP A 138 -0.70 14.22 -2.90
C ASP A 138 -2.16 14.24 -2.41
N LYS A 139 -3.06 14.74 -3.25
CA LYS A 139 -4.50 14.81 -2.94
C LYS A 139 -5.12 13.43 -2.81
N MET A 140 -4.83 12.53 -3.76
CA MET A 140 -5.40 11.18 -3.75
C MET A 140 -4.81 10.32 -2.63
N LEU A 141 -3.50 10.44 -2.37
CA LEU A 141 -2.87 9.75 -1.25
C LEU A 141 -3.45 10.19 0.10
N SER A 142 -3.77 11.47 0.25
CA SER A 142 -4.42 11.98 1.47
C SER A 142 -5.83 11.42 1.65
N LYS A 143 -6.62 11.35 0.58
CA LYS A 143 -7.97 10.73 0.62
C LYS A 143 -7.91 9.24 0.95
N LEU A 144 -6.92 8.53 0.38
CA LEU A 144 -6.74 7.11 0.66
C LEU A 144 -6.33 6.88 2.12
N GLU A 145 -5.46 7.74 2.68
CA GLU A 145 -5.09 7.69 4.09
C GLU A 145 -6.30 7.92 5.00
N GLU A 146 -7.15 8.91 4.71
CA GLU A 146 -8.38 9.19 5.47
C GLU A 146 -9.33 7.99 5.44
N ALA A 147 -9.57 7.42 4.27
CA ALA A 147 -10.41 6.24 4.12
C ALA A 147 -9.89 5.02 4.90
N MET A 148 -8.56 4.82 4.91
CA MET A 148 -7.95 3.75 5.71
C MET A 148 -8.05 4.00 7.21
N LYS A 149 -7.97 5.24 7.67
CA LYS A 149 -8.19 5.61 9.08
C LYS A 149 -9.63 5.35 9.50
N GLU A 150 -10.60 5.78 8.69
CA GLU A 150 -12.02 5.49 8.93
C GLU A 150 -12.32 3.98 8.98
N MET A 151 -11.73 3.21 8.06
CA MET A 151 -11.86 1.75 8.08
C MET A 151 -11.28 1.14 9.36
N ALA A 152 -10.12 1.63 9.80
CA ALA A 152 -9.50 1.18 11.03
C ALA A 152 -10.35 1.52 12.27
N GLU A 153 -10.95 2.70 12.33
CA GLU A 153 -11.86 3.11 13.40
C GLU A 153 -13.14 2.26 13.44
N LYS A 154 -13.73 1.98 12.27
CA LYS A 154 -14.90 1.08 12.17
C LYS A 154 -14.58 -0.35 12.60
N ALA A 155 -13.37 -0.82 12.31
CA ALA A 155 -12.93 -2.16 12.69
C ALA A 155 -12.60 -2.31 14.20
N GLN A 156 -12.43 -1.18 14.93
CA GLN A 156 -12.21 -1.17 16.39
C GLN A 156 -13.51 -1.29 17.20
N ASN A 157 -14.65 -0.96 16.61
CA ASN A 157 -15.98 -1.00 17.22
C ASN A 157 -16.70 -2.31 16.90
#